data_c06e9e534e31107d8bec79c42d4e2748
#
_entry.id   c06e9e534e31107d8bec79c42d4e2748
#
_cell.length_a   1.000
_cell.length_b   1.000
_cell.length_c   1.000
_cell.angle_alpha   90.00
_cell.angle_beta   90.00
_cell.angle_gamma   90.00
#
_symmetry.space_group_name_H-M   'P 1'
#
loop_
_entity.id
_entity.type
_entity.pdbx_description
1 polymer ?
#
loop_
_entity_poly.entity_id
_entity_poly.type
_entity_poly.pdbx_seq_one_letter_code
_entity_poly.pdbx_strand_id
1 'polypeptide(L)'
;MKNKNKVKLLTTATLLTTFLINTGIQSSNQIENNTAQAATNKKKTKPSWQKPKGKLGKKMGTPPSGKKPSGKPGQKPNGKSGKGGPNTQSYDYKGTLKASLNVKSGTTKVGKKTITNNKTDQNVALIQKNGKLSLDGTKLKKTGNSKNDDNANFYGLDSILLANGKNAVVTVKNATLTSKATGANGIFATNKGTVNVSNIKIKTTGRANSRGLDATYGGKINANKVKISTKGDHSAAAATDRGGGTVTVKNSKVTTKGTGSPLAYSTGTIYFDNVTGTASGSQIAGMEGYNKIYLVNSNLTSTNNKISGSDPIKNGVIIYQSTSGDAETSSSKSADFQAKDSTLKTSITSGGMFYVTNTTGKITLENTKLNFNNSKVDLLNVAGNNSNGWGTKGKNGGHVTLTAKNQTLKGNIVVDSISSANVKLTDDSTYTGKTSIVANKYATSLSKSKTPLTISVGSNSKWIVTGNSTVTNLNLADGGEIVDSQGNKVTIIANGKTVQKGTSSYAVTVKGSFTTN
;
A
#
# COMPACT_ATOMS: atom_id res chain seq x y z
N MET A 1 -13.66 26.32 62.49
CA MET A 1 -14.35 25.60 61.37
C MET A 1 -13.39 25.44 60.22
N LYS A 2 -12.85 24.25 60.01
CA LYS A 2 -11.85 23.94 58.96
C LYS A 2 -12.54 23.13 57.87
N ASN A 3 -12.66 23.68 56.66
CA ASN A 3 -13.11 22.95 55.50
C ASN A 3 -11.89 22.42 54.74
N LYS A 4 -11.74 21.10 54.65
CA LYS A 4 -10.75 20.40 53.86
C LYS A 4 -11.34 20.10 52.49
N ASN A 5 -10.85 20.73 51.45
CA ASN A 5 -11.13 20.35 50.06
C ASN A 5 -10.26 19.16 49.68
N LYS A 6 -10.89 18.01 49.42
CA LYS A 6 -10.26 16.83 48.80
C LYS A 6 -10.21 17.01 47.28
N VAL A 7 -9.03 17.09 46.75
CA VAL A 7 -8.77 16.99 45.30
C VAL A 7 -8.87 15.51 44.90
N LYS A 8 -9.81 15.16 44.05
CA LYS A 8 -9.91 13.83 43.41
C LYS A 8 -8.95 13.78 42.22
N LEU A 9 -7.95 12.92 42.31
CA LEU A 9 -7.07 12.54 41.23
C LEU A 9 -7.87 11.64 40.27
N LEU A 10 -8.11 12.09 39.04
CA LEU A 10 -8.71 11.27 37.98
C LEU A 10 -7.58 10.54 37.29
N THR A 11 -7.43 9.26 37.54
CA THR A 11 -6.58 8.36 36.80
C THR A 11 -7.30 7.99 35.51
N THR A 12 -6.78 8.46 34.39
CA THR A 12 -7.23 8.05 33.03
C THR A 12 -6.72 6.65 32.74
N ALA A 13 -7.60 5.68 32.86
CA ALA A 13 -7.35 4.31 32.40
C ALA A 13 -7.37 4.27 30.88
N THR A 14 -6.24 3.91 30.28
CA THR A 14 -6.13 3.65 28.85
C THR A 14 -6.83 2.33 28.54
N LEU A 15 -8.01 2.41 27.95
CA LEU A 15 -8.76 1.25 27.50
C LEU A 15 -8.08 0.69 26.23
N LEU A 16 -7.37 -0.41 26.40
CA LEU A 16 -6.89 -1.24 25.28
C LEU A 16 -8.10 -2.07 24.82
N THR A 17 -8.81 -1.62 23.80
CA THR A 17 -9.87 -2.41 23.17
C THR A 17 -9.23 -3.52 22.31
N THR A 18 -9.19 -4.70 22.86
CA THR A 18 -8.96 -5.95 22.13
C THR A 18 -10.20 -6.23 21.26
N PHE A 19 -10.05 -6.15 19.94
CA PHE A 19 -11.08 -6.62 19.02
C PHE A 19 -11.11 -8.15 19.03
N LEU A 20 -12.12 -8.72 19.71
CA LEU A 20 -12.52 -10.12 19.51
C LEU A 20 -13.30 -10.22 18.20
N ILE A 21 -12.70 -10.90 17.23
CA ILE A 21 -13.36 -11.22 15.96
C ILE A 21 -14.25 -12.44 16.21
N ASN A 22 -15.56 -12.24 16.14
CA ASN A 22 -16.52 -13.31 16.11
C ASN A 22 -16.54 -13.90 14.70
N THR A 23 -16.01 -15.10 14.53
CA THR A 23 -16.00 -15.86 13.27
C THR A 23 -17.33 -16.57 13.08
N GLY A 24 -18.23 -15.96 12.33
CA GLY A 24 -19.37 -16.65 11.75
C GLY A 24 -18.94 -17.36 10.46
N ILE A 25 -18.92 -18.67 10.50
CA ILE A 25 -18.63 -19.55 9.37
C ILE A 25 -19.88 -19.52 8.45
N GLN A 26 -19.71 -19.13 7.19
CA GLN A 26 -20.57 -19.58 6.11
C GLN A 26 -19.75 -19.96 4.88
N SER A 27 -20.12 -21.12 4.40
CA SER A 27 -19.57 -21.99 3.38
C SER A 27 -19.07 -21.37 2.07
N SER A 28 -17.93 -21.86 1.73
CA SER A 28 -17.20 -22.05 0.48
C SER A 28 -17.98 -22.01 -0.83
N ASN A 29 -17.49 -21.19 -1.77
CA ASN A 29 -17.48 -21.54 -3.18
C ASN A 29 -16.02 -21.59 -3.64
N GLN A 30 -15.64 -22.74 -4.17
CA GLN A 30 -14.31 -23.01 -4.70
C GLN A 30 -14.01 -22.07 -5.86
N ILE A 31 -12.94 -21.31 -5.73
CA ILE A 31 -12.28 -20.62 -6.84
C ILE A 31 -11.06 -21.46 -7.17
N GLU A 32 -11.08 -22.07 -8.33
CA GLU A 32 -9.96 -22.83 -8.86
C GLU A 32 -8.69 -21.95 -8.95
N ASN A 33 -7.62 -22.48 -8.41
CA ASN A 33 -6.28 -21.91 -8.49
C ASN A 33 -5.78 -21.90 -9.93
N ASN A 34 -5.75 -20.74 -10.59
CA ASN A 34 -4.98 -20.55 -11.80
C ASN A 34 -3.71 -19.75 -11.45
N THR A 35 -2.63 -20.48 -11.18
CA THR A 35 -1.28 -19.95 -11.18
C THR A 35 -0.90 -19.56 -12.62
N ALA A 36 -0.72 -18.27 -12.86
CA ALA A 36 -0.21 -17.78 -14.13
C ALA A 36 1.28 -18.10 -14.25
N GLN A 37 1.63 -18.97 -15.17
CA GLN A 37 2.99 -19.14 -15.65
C GLN A 37 3.38 -17.95 -16.52
N ALA A 38 4.48 -17.30 -16.18
CA ALA A 38 5.12 -16.29 -17.03
C ALA A 38 5.81 -16.98 -18.20
N ALA A 39 5.22 -16.90 -19.40
CA ALA A 39 5.89 -17.23 -20.65
C ALA A 39 6.72 -16.02 -21.10
N THR A 40 8.04 -16.17 -21.08
CA THR A 40 8.98 -15.24 -21.69
C THR A 40 8.96 -15.41 -23.21
N ASN A 41 8.41 -14.43 -23.92
CA ASN A 41 8.72 -14.25 -25.35
C ASN A 41 9.24 -12.84 -25.57
N LYS A 42 10.56 -12.75 -25.73
CA LYS A 42 11.24 -11.56 -26.25
C LYS A 42 11.02 -11.46 -27.75
N LYS A 43 10.32 -10.44 -28.23
CA LYS A 43 10.57 -9.86 -29.56
C LYS A 43 10.80 -8.36 -29.39
N LYS A 44 12.03 -7.97 -29.72
CA LYS A 44 12.48 -6.58 -29.81
C LYS A 44 11.85 -5.93 -31.02
N THR A 45 11.18 -4.80 -30.87
CA THR A 45 11.02 -3.81 -31.94
C THR A 45 11.54 -2.47 -31.44
N LYS A 46 12.54 -1.95 -32.15
CA LYS A 46 13.15 -0.62 -31.92
C LYS A 46 12.21 0.48 -32.41
N PRO A 47 12.09 1.62 -31.74
CA PRO A 47 11.56 2.84 -32.34
C PRO A 47 12.64 3.49 -33.22
N SER A 48 12.28 3.87 -34.43
CA SER A 48 13.10 4.63 -35.38
C SER A 48 13.14 6.11 -34.97
N TRP A 49 14.33 6.62 -34.68
CA TRP A 49 14.58 8.07 -34.59
C TRP A 49 15.31 8.51 -35.89
N GLN A 50 14.72 9.44 -36.59
CA GLN A 50 15.37 10.10 -37.73
C GLN A 50 16.44 11.08 -37.26
N LYS A 51 17.62 10.98 -37.84
CA LYS A 51 18.75 11.91 -37.63
C LYS A 51 18.62 13.16 -38.50
N PRO A 52 18.99 14.34 -38.04
CA PRO A 52 19.28 15.48 -38.89
C PRO A 52 20.67 15.32 -39.55
N LYS A 53 20.75 15.71 -40.83
CA LYS A 53 21.99 15.72 -41.63
C LYS A 53 22.86 16.92 -41.22
N GLY A 54 24.13 16.66 -40.90
CA GLY A 54 25.19 17.67 -40.81
C GLY A 54 26.55 17.02 -41.07
N LYS A 55 27.28 17.56 -42.08
CA LYS A 55 28.58 17.09 -42.62
C LYS A 55 29.78 17.50 -41.77
N LEU A 56 30.85 16.75 -41.99
CA LEU A 56 32.33 16.92 -41.86
C LEU A 56 32.94 16.29 -40.62
N GLY A 57 33.72 15.23 -40.76
CA GLY A 57 35.07 15.11 -41.29
C GLY A 57 36.11 15.00 -40.17
N LYS A 58 36.62 13.76 -39.93
CA LYS A 58 38.05 13.40 -39.81
C LYS A 58 38.21 11.95 -39.30
N LYS A 59 39.02 11.21 -40.01
CA LYS A 59 39.48 9.85 -39.74
C LYS A 59 40.25 9.79 -38.42
N MET A 60 39.98 8.81 -37.58
CA MET A 60 40.94 8.27 -36.59
C MET A 60 40.63 6.78 -36.32
N GLY A 61 41.68 6.04 -36.32
CA GLY A 61 42.13 4.71 -36.00
C GLY A 61 41.16 3.66 -35.47
N THR A 62 41.32 2.47 -36.06
CA THR A 62 40.74 1.20 -35.59
C THR A 62 41.27 0.80 -34.20
N PRO A 63 40.37 0.38 -33.27
CA PRO A 63 40.81 -0.29 -32.04
C PRO A 63 41.07 -1.79 -32.28
N PRO A 64 41.96 -2.42 -31.49
CA PRO A 64 42.39 -3.79 -31.71
C PRO A 64 41.28 -4.81 -31.29
N SER A 65 41.28 -5.92 -32.06
CA SER A 65 40.41 -7.08 -31.86
C SER A 65 40.72 -7.82 -30.55
N GLY A 66 39.84 -7.68 -29.55
CA GLY A 66 39.83 -8.53 -28.36
C GLY A 66 38.96 -9.77 -28.58
N LYS A 67 39.55 -10.95 -28.39
CA LYS A 67 38.91 -12.26 -28.47
C LYS A 67 37.72 -12.38 -27.48
N LYS A 68 36.55 -12.78 -28.01
CA LYS A 68 35.40 -13.21 -27.17
C LYS A 68 35.77 -14.44 -26.36
N PRO A 69 35.42 -14.48 -25.05
CA PRO A 69 35.45 -15.72 -24.30
C PRO A 69 34.30 -16.61 -24.71
N SER A 70 34.62 -17.84 -25.17
CA SER A 70 33.68 -18.91 -25.41
C SER A 70 33.31 -19.58 -24.08
N GLY A 71 32.23 -19.12 -23.44
CA GLY A 71 31.61 -19.80 -22.31
C GLY A 71 30.25 -20.36 -22.74
N LYS A 72 30.09 -21.67 -22.71
CA LYS A 72 28.80 -22.35 -22.87
C LYS A 72 27.86 -21.89 -21.75
N PRO A 73 26.54 -21.68 -22.02
CA PRO A 73 25.57 -21.39 -20.96
C PRO A 73 25.51 -22.57 -19.98
N GLY A 74 25.69 -22.27 -18.69
CA GLY A 74 25.63 -23.26 -17.62
C GLY A 74 24.28 -23.98 -17.60
N GLN A 75 24.32 -25.29 -17.41
CA GLN A 75 23.17 -26.16 -17.22
C GLN A 75 22.34 -25.67 -16.01
N LYS A 76 21.02 -25.57 -16.23
CA LYS A 76 20.06 -25.40 -15.14
C LYS A 76 20.17 -26.59 -14.16
N PRO A 77 20.16 -26.38 -12.84
CA PRO A 77 20.04 -27.48 -11.90
C PRO A 77 18.68 -28.15 -12.10
N ASN A 78 18.71 -29.48 -12.30
CA ASN A 78 17.53 -30.34 -12.30
C ASN A 78 16.95 -30.39 -10.87
N GLY A 79 16.11 -29.42 -10.51
CA GLY A 79 15.26 -29.48 -9.34
C GLY A 79 13.84 -29.83 -9.76
N LYS A 80 13.27 -30.91 -9.23
CA LYS A 80 11.87 -31.30 -9.41
C LYS A 80 10.98 -30.09 -9.15
N SER A 81 10.19 -29.71 -10.16
CA SER A 81 9.24 -28.60 -10.11
C SER A 81 8.14 -28.87 -9.09
N GLY A 82 8.31 -28.38 -7.89
CA GLY A 82 7.19 -28.07 -7.00
C GLY A 82 6.43 -26.89 -7.60
N LYS A 83 5.10 -26.97 -7.68
CA LYS A 83 4.21 -25.89 -8.11
C LYS A 83 4.32 -24.73 -7.11
N GLY A 84 5.17 -23.76 -7.37
CA GLY A 84 5.31 -22.51 -6.62
C GLY A 84 6.39 -21.66 -7.29
N GLY A 85 6.12 -20.37 -7.46
CA GLY A 85 7.14 -19.40 -7.88
C GLY A 85 8.32 -19.38 -6.89
N PRO A 86 9.39 -18.63 -7.17
CA PRO A 86 10.52 -18.53 -6.28
C PRO A 86 10.04 -18.14 -4.87
N ASN A 87 10.54 -18.83 -3.84
CA ASN A 87 10.22 -18.50 -2.45
C ASN A 87 10.86 -17.17 -2.08
N THR A 88 10.09 -16.09 -2.22
CA THR A 88 10.51 -14.73 -1.89
C THR A 88 10.13 -14.34 -0.46
N GLN A 89 9.45 -15.21 0.28
CA GLN A 89 8.88 -14.92 1.60
C GLN A 89 9.75 -15.37 2.78
N SER A 90 10.87 -16.04 2.52
CA SER A 90 11.83 -16.47 3.53
C SER A 90 13.17 -15.76 3.38
N TYR A 91 13.74 -15.35 4.51
CA TYR A 91 15.08 -14.74 4.53
C TYR A 91 16.15 -15.74 4.08
N ASP A 92 16.84 -15.44 3.00
CA ASP A 92 17.84 -16.34 2.38
C ASP A 92 19.15 -15.65 1.98
N TYR A 93 19.41 -14.43 2.47
CA TYR A 93 20.64 -13.71 2.16
C TYR A 93 21.91 -14.48 2.58
N LYS A 94 22.79 -14.76 1.62
CA LYS A 94 24.03 -15.53 1.82
C LYS A 94 25.28 -14.66 1.92
N GLY A 95 25.19 -13.36 1.64
CA GLY A 95 26.33 -12.45 1.67
C GLY A 95 26.74 -12.04 3.08
N THR A 96 27.89 -11.40 3.16
CA THR A 96 28.39 -10.82 4.42
C THR A 96 27.96 -9.35 4.56
N LEU A 97 27.23 -9.05 5.63
CA LEU A 97 26.85 -7.70 5.97
C LEU A 97 28.03 -6.98 6.65
N LYS A 98 28.31 -5.73 6.22
CA LYS A 98 29.38 -4.87 6.72
C LYS A 98 28.85 -3.50 7.15
N ALA A 99 29.48 -2.88 8.15
CA ALA A 99 29.12 -1.55 8.64
C ALA A 99 30.30 -0.85 9.32
N SER A 100 30.21 0.49 9.46
CA SER A 100 31.15 1.27 10.28
C SER A 100 31.02 0.96 11.77
N LEU A 101 29.78 0.75 12.25
CA LEU A 101 29.49 0.25 13.60
C LEU A 101 28.78 -1.10 13.46
N ASN A 102 29.41 -2.17 13.91
CA ASN A 102 28.86 -3.54 13.81
C ASN A 102 28.80 -4.18 15.20
N VAL A 103 27.56 -4.47 15.66
CA VAL A 103 27.30 -5.07 16.97
C VAL A 103 26.75 -6.49 16.77
N LYS A 104 27.53 -7.51 17.12
CA LYS A 104 27.17 -8.93 16.95
C LYS A 104 26.68 -9.59 18.25
N SER A 105 27.12 -9.08 19.39
CA SER A 105 26.78 -9.63 20.72
C SER A 105 26.86 -8.53 21.77
N GLY A 106 26.28 -8.79 22.93
CA GLY A 106 26.28 -7.86 24.06
C GLY A 106 25.54 -6.54 23.78
N THR A 107 25.73 -5.58 24.64
CA THR A 107 25.09 -4.26 24.55
C THR A 107 26.13 -3.17 24.31
N THR A 108 25.97 -2.42 23.22
CA THR A 108 26.76 -1.23 22.89
C THR A 108 25.91 0.02 23.09
N LYS A 109 26.43 1.02 23.80
CA LYS A 109 25.81 2.33 23.96
C LYS A 109 26.68 3.39 23.31
N VAL A 110 26.08 4.28 22.50
CA VAL A 110 26.79 5.39 21.83
C VAL A 110 26.01 6.68 22.08
N GLY A 111 26.66 7.64 22.72
CA GLY A 111 26.14 8.97 22.98
C GLY A 111 26.34 9.93 21.81
N LYS A 112 26.43 11.23 22.10
CA LYS A 112 26.58 12.31 21.11
C LYS A 112 27.81 12.11 20.21
N LYS A 113 27.66 11.40 19.09
CA LYS A 113 28.72 11.07 18.13
C LYS A 113 28.18 11.13 16.70
N THR A 114 29.06 11.47 15.76
CA THR A 114 28.81 11.31 14.32
C THR A 114 29.47 10.03 13.84
N ILE A 115 28.69 9.14 13.17
CA ILE A 115 29.16 7.93 12.53
C ILE A 115 28.84 8.05 11.04
N THR A 116 29.82 7.81 10.19
CA THR A 116 29.68 7.93 8.73
C THR A 116 30.05 6.63 8.03
N ASN A 117 29.45 6.38 6.87
CA ASN A 117 29.89 5.34 5.95
C ASN A 117 29.74 5.84 4.51
N ASN A 118 30.85 5.84 3.76
CA ASN A 118 30.90 6.20 2.34
C ASN A 118 31.14 5.00 1.42
N LYS A 119 31.23 3.79 1.96
CA LYS A 119 31.50 2.59 1.19
C LYS A 119 30.20 2.02 0.62
N THR A 120 30.26 1.53 -0.60
CA THR A 120 29.18 0.85 -1.31
C THR A 120 28.78 -0.43 -0.58
N ASP A 121 27.48 -0.74 -0.57
CA ASP A 121 26.87 -1.95 0.02
C ASP A 121 27.21 -2.17 1.51
N GLN A 122 27.55 -1.10 2.24
CA GLN A 122 27.83 -1.15 3.66
C GLN A 122 26.91 -0.22 4.46
N ASN A 123 26.42 -0.71 5.57
CA ASN A 123 25.58 0.05 6.48
C ASN A 123 26.41 1.04 7.32
N VAL A 124 25.79 2.08 7.89
CA VAL A 124 26.47 2.92 8.90
C VAL A 124 26.50 2.19 10.23
N ALA A 125 25.33 1.65 10.67
CA ALA A 125 25.23 0.82 11.85
C ALA A 125 24.51 -0.49 11.51
N LEU A 126 25.07 -1.61 11.95
CA LEU A 126 24.55 -2.96 11.76
C LEU A 126 24.49 -3.68 13.10
N ILE A 127 23.32 -4.21 13.42
CA ILE A 127 23.08 -5.01 14.59
C ILE A 127 22.61 -6.37 14.12
N GLN A 128 23.29 -7.42 14.57
CA GLN A 128 22.99 -8.77 14.12
C GLN A 128 23.19 -9.79 15.25
N LYS A 129 22.69 -11.00 15.06
CA LYS A 129 22.76 -12.08 16.06
C LYS A 129 22.12 -11.66 17.39
N ASN A 130 22.91 -11.62 18.47
CA ASN A 130 22.46 -11.26 19.83
C ASN A 130 22.88 -9.83 20.23
N GLY A 131 23.27 -9.00 19.26
CA GLY A 131 23.69 -7.63 19.52
C GLY A 131 22.54 -6.72 19.95
N LYS A 132 22.81 -5.82 20.87
CA LYS A 132 21.91 -4.74 21.29
C LYS A 132 22.62 -3.42 21.14
N LEU A 133 21.96 -2.43 20.53
CA LEU A 133 22.55 -1.10 20.33
C LEU A 133 21.60 -0.02 20.89
N SER A 134 22.18 0.87 21.67
CA SER A 134 21.49 2.09 22.12
C SER A 134 22.23 3.32 21.58
N LEU A 135 21.53 4.16 20.82
CA LEU A 135 22.03 5.42 20.28
C LEU A 135 21.24 6.56 20.89
N ASP A 136 21.94 7.57 21.44
CA ASP A 136 21.32 8.79 21.94
C ASP A 136 22.09 10.04 21.49
N GLY A 137 21.40 11.01 20.93
CA GLY A 137 22.01 12.25 20.44
C GLY A 137 22.94 12.06 19.23
N THR A 138 22.91 10.92 18.55
CA THR A 138 23.85 10.57 17.48
C THR A 138 23.48 11.18 16.13
N LYS A 139 24.50 11.33 15.25
CA LYS A 139 24.32 11.67 13.84
C LYS A 139 24.87 10.53 12.98
N LEU A 140 24.00 9.88 12.19
CA LEU A 140 24.39 8.82 11.26
C LEU A 140 24.34 9.36 9.82
N LYS A 141 25.41 9.20 9.04
CA LYS A 141 25.52 9.73 7.67
C LYS A 141 25.96 8.64 6.70
N LYS A 142 25.23 8.50 5.59
CA LYS A 142 25.51 7.55 4.52
C LYS A 142 25.68 8.27 3.18
N THR A 143 26.70 7.90 2.39
CA THR A 143 26.97 8.50 1.08
C THR A 143 27.37 7.50 -0.01
N GLY A 144 27.85 6.29 0.32
CA GLY A 144 28.12 5.24 -0.66
C GLY A 144 26.82 4.61 -1.15
N ASN A 145 26.67 4.39 -2.45
CA ASN A 145 25.45 3.83 -3.07
C ASN A 145 25.41 2.30 -2.94
N SER A 146 24.22 1.72 -2.99
CA SER A 146 24.05 0.29 -3.26
C SER A 146 24.33 -0.03 -4.73
N LYS A 147 24.92 -1.20 -4.98
CA LYS A 147 25.12 -1.77 -6.32
C LYS A 147 23.97 -2.68 -6.74
N ASN A 148 23.16 -3.13 -5.80
CA ASN A 148 22.08 -4.08 -6.05
C ASN A 148 20.81 -3.61 -5.33
N ASP A 149 19.81 -3.23 -6.10
CA ASP A 149 18.55 -2.70 -5.59
C ASP A 149 17.77 -3.76 -4.79
N ASP A 150 17.79 -5.03 -5.19
CA ASP A 150 17.11 -6.12 -4.48
C ASP A 150 17.74 -6.34 -3.09
N ASN A 151 19.08 -6.35 -3.01
CA ASN A 151 19.76 -6.47 -1.72
C ASN A 151 19.47 -5.29 -0.79
N ALA A 152 19.35 -4.08 -1.34
CA ALA A 152 18.99 -2.89 -0.57
C ALA A 152 17.54 -2.94 -0.10
N ASN A 153 16.62 -3.35 -0.98
CA ASN A 153 15.18 -3.35 -0.72
C ASN A 153 14.73 -4.50 0.18
N PHE A 154 15.34 -5.70 0.04
CA PHE A 154 14.84 -6.88 0.73
C PHE A 154 15.68 -7.29 1.94
N TYR A 155 16.99 -7.00 1.93
CA TYR A 155 17.88 -7.41 3.01
C TYR A 155 18.50 -6.22 3.77
N GLY A 156 18.23 -4.99 3.33
CA GLY A 156 18.65 -3.79 4.01
C GLY A 156 20.14 -3.45 3.87
N LEU A 157 20.81 -3.97 2.82
CA LEU A 157 22.16 -3.52 2.51
C LEU A 157 22.14 -2.01 2.28
N ASP A 158 23.27 -1.36 2.60
CA ASP A 158 23.48 0.07 2.40
C ASP A 158 22.60 0.99 3.28
N SER A 159 21.68 0.45 4.09
CA SER A 159 20.85 1.26 4.99
C SER A 159 21.69 2.03 6.01
N ILE A 160 21.20 3.18 6.48
CA ILE A 160 21.86 3.91 7.55
C ILE A 160 21.92 3.06 8.82
N LEU A 161 20.82 2.41 9.18
CA LEU A 161 20.74 1.51 10.32
C LEU A 161 20.03 0.22 9.93
N LEU A 162 20.65 -0.92 10.20
CA LEU A 162 20.11 -2.26 9.94
C LEU A 162 20.08 -3.12 11.20
N ALA A 163 18.90 -3.62 11.58
CA ALA A 163 18.74 -4.69 12.57
C ALA A 163 18.41 -6.01 11.85
N ASN A 164 19.29 -7.01 11.95
CA ASN A 164 19.15 -8.31 11.30
C ASN A 164 19.21 -9.46 12.29
N GLY A 165 18.11 -10.16 12.48
CA GLY A 165 17.99 -11.34 13.32
C GLY A 165 17.11 -11.14 14.54
N LYS A 166 16.47 -12.22 14.99
CA LYS A 166 15.46 -12.23 16.06
C LYS A 166 15.89 -11.52 17.35
N ASN A 167 17.17 -11.63 17.71
CA ASN A 167 17.72 -11.06 18.94
C ASN A 167 18.45 -9.72 18.71
N ALA A 168 18.51 -9.24 17.45
CA ALA A 168 19.07 -7.93 17.13
C ALA A 168 18.08 -6.85 17.55
N VAL A 169 18.41 -6.07 18.56
CA VAL A 169 17.55 -5.01 19.12
C VAL A 169 18.27 -3.67 19.10
N VAL A 170 17.59 -2.66 18.56
CA VAL A 170 18.10 -1.30 18.48
C VAL A 170 17.15 -0.34 19.17
N THR A 171 17.70 0.57 19.97
CA THR A 171 16.99 1.74 20.49
C THR A 171 17.70 3.01 20.03
N VAL A 172 16.98 3.94 19.42
CA VAL A 172 17.53 5.22 18.96
C VAL A 172 16.72 6.36 19.51
N LYS A 173 17.38 7.31 20.16
CA LYS A 173 16.75 8.52 20.70
C LYS A 173 17.49 9.78 20.26
N ASN A 174 16.75 10.88 20.09
CA ASN A 174 17.32 12.22 19.85
C ASN A 174 18.36 12.26 18.71
N ALA A 175 18.19 11.48 17.65
CA ALA A 175 19.19 11.27 16.63
C ALA A 175 18.78 11.89 15.27
N THR A 176 19.80 12.06 14.41
CA THR A 176 19.60 12.48 13.03
C THR A 176 20.26 11.47 12.09
N LEU A 177 19.48 10.90 11.18
CA LEU A 177 19.91 9.95 10.17
C LEU A 177 19.79 10.59 8.79
N THR A 178 20.88 10.66 8.05
CA THR A 178 20.90 11.29 6.71
C THR A 178 21.57 10.40 5.68
N SER A 179 20.97 10.30 4.49
CA SER A 179 21.57 9.66 3.33
C SER A 179 21.45 10.52 2.08
N LYS A 180 22.53 10.52 1.27
CA LYS A 180 22.55 10.99 -0.12
C LYS A 180 22.68 9.83 -1.10
N ALA A 181 22.84 8.62 -0.60
CA ALA A 181 23.08 7.43 -1.40
C ALA A 181 21.81 6.85 -1.98
N THR A 182 21.89 6.32 -3.19
CA THR A 182 20.85 5.49 -3.83
C THR A 182 20.84 4.11 -3.18
N GLY A 183 19.66 3.55 -2.90
CA GLY A 183 19.51 2.26 -2.23
C GLY A 183 19.75 2.31 -0.71
N ALA A 184 19.89 3.49 -0.11
CA ALA A 184 20.20 3.64 1.30
C ALA A 184 18.96 4.01 2.13
N ASN A 185 18.29 2.99 2.66
CA ASN A 185 17.15 3.17 3.55
C ASN A 185 17.58 3.84 4.87
N GLY A 186 16.68 4.61 5.48
CA GLY A 186 16.96 5.27 6.76
C GLY A 186 17.14 4.24 7.89
N ILE A 187 16.09 3.48 8.17
CA ILE A 187 16.08 2.41 9.16
C ILE A 187 15.52 1.17 8.51
N PHE A 188 16.19 0.06 8.69
CA PHE A 188 15.81 -1.25 8.17
C PHE A 188 15.78 -2.29 9.28
N ALA A 189 14.70 -3.06 9.36
CA ALA A 189 14.59 -4.22 10.23
C ALA A 189 14.27 -5.46 9.40
N THR A 190 15.05 -6.51 9.53
CA THR A 190 14.87 -7.73 8.75
C THR A 190 15.12 -8.98 9.59
N ASN A 191 14.67 -10.14 9.09
CA ASN A 191 14.90 -11.42 9.73
C ASN A 191 14.51 -11.39 11.23
N LYS A 192 13.32 -10.82 11.51
CA LYS A 192 12.76 -10.66 12.87
C LYS A 192 13.53 -9.67 13.78
N GLY A 193 14.44 -8.83 13.24
CA GLY A 193 15.12 -7.77 13.98
C GLY A 193 14.14 -6.70 14.45
N THR A 194 14.47 -6.01 15.54
CA THR A 194 13.59 -4.99 16.15
C THR A 194 14.31 -3.67 16.31
N VAL A 195 13.66 -2.58 15.88
CA VAL A 195 14.14 -1.20 16.03
C VAL A 195 13.09 -0.36 16.73
N ASN A 196 13.45 0.28 17.83
CA ASN A 196 12.64 1.23 18.57
C ASN A 196 13.25 2.63 18.47
N VAL A 197 12.50 3.59 17.96
CA VAL A 197 13.02 4.94 17.78
C VAL A 197 12.09 6.01 18.34
N SER A 198 12.68 7.05 18.92
CA SER A 198 11.93 8.18 19.42
C SER A 198 12.69 9.50 19.24
N ASN A 199 11.95 10.57 18.90
CA ASN A 199 12.47 11.92 18.72
C ASN A 199 13.64 11.97 17.73
N ILE A 200 13.47 11.44 16.51
CA ILE A 200 14.52 11.40 15.52
C ILE A 200 14.13 12.10 14.21
N LYS A 201 15.13 12.49 13.44
CA LYS A 201 14.98 12.99 12.07
C LYS A 201 15.63 12.04 11.08
N ILE A 202 14.90 11.63 10.05
CA ILE A 202 15.39 10.80 8.95
C ILE A 202 15.25 11.58 7.65
N LYS A 203 16.35 11.72 6.89
CA LYS A 203 16.34 12.36 5.58
C LYS A 203 17.13 11.52 4.59
N THR A 204 16.45 10.99 3.57
CA THR A 204 17.06 10.28 2.45
C THR A 204 16.86 11.10 1.17
N THR A 205 17.93 11.32 0.42
CA THR A 205 17.93 12.13 -0.80
C THR A 205 18.57 11.42 -1.99
N GLY A 206 18.89 10.14 -1.84
CA GLY A 206 19.34 9.28 -2.94
C GLY A 206 18.31 9.23 -4.06
N ARG A 207 18.76 8.91 -5.27
CA ARG A 207 17.92 8.96 -6.48
C ARG A 207 16.73 7.99 -6.42
N ALA A 208 16.91 6.79 -5.85
CA ALA A 208 15.88 5.77 -5.77
C ALA A 208 16.12 4.81 -4.58
N ASN A 209 15.11 4.00 -4.24
CA ASN A 209 15.17 2.88 -3.30
C ASN A 209 15.78 3.26 -1.94
N SER A 210 15.37 4.43 -1.41
CA SER A 210 15.92 5.02 -0.19
C SER A 210 14.78 5.40 0.77
N ARG A 211 14.06 4.38 1.24
CA ARG A 211 12.88 4.51 2.10
C ARG A 211 13.24 5.11 3.46
N GLY A 212 12.27 5.68 4.14
CA GLY A 212 12.49 6.21 5.49
C GLY A 212 12.65 5.09 6.52
N LEU A 213 11.62 4.26 6.63
CA LEU A 213 11.55 3.06 7.45
C LEU A 213 11.19 1.89 6.55
N ASP A 214 11.83 0.74 6.74
CA ASP A 214 11.54 -0.46 5.98
C ASP A 214 11.68 -1.73 6.83
N ALA A 215 10.70 -2.63 6.74
CA ALA A 215 10.70 -3.88 7.49
C ALA A 215 10.38 -5.08 6.58
N THR A 216 11.25 -6.08 6.58
CA THR A 216 11.11 -7.30 5.78
C THR A 216 11.28 -8.55 6.65
N TYR A 217 10.81 -9.70 6.16
CA TYR A 217 11.01 -11.01 6.81
C TYR A 217 10.73 -11.00 8.32
N GLY A 218 9.58 -10.44 8.68
CA GLY A 218 9.12 -10.36 10.07
C GLY A 218 9.84 -9.33 10.94
N GLY A 219 10.63 -8.42 10.35
CA GLY A 219 11.24 -7.30 11.05
C GLY A 219 10.20 -6.35 11.67
N LYS A 220 10.58 -5.64 12.74
CA LYS A 220 9.69 -4.73 13.46
C LYS A 220 10.33 -3.37 13.69
N ILE A 221 9.62 -2.30 13.35
CA ILE A 221 10.03 -0.93 13.62
C ILE A 221 8.93 -0.21 14.39
N ASN A 222 9.24 0.30 15.57
CA ASN A 222 8.38 1.13 16.39
C ASN A 222 8.94 2.55 16.41
N ALA A 223 8.26 3.50 15.78
CA ALA A 223 8.71 4.88 15.63
C ALA A 223 7.73 5.85 16.28
N ASN A 224 8.21 6.67 17.22
CA ASN A 224 7.43 7.68 17.89
C ASN A 224 8.10 9.05 17.82
N LYS A 225 7.34 10.10 17.54
CA LYS A 225 7.85 11.47 17.39
C LYS A 225 9.00 11.56 16.36
N VAL A 226 8.77 10.99 15.16
CA VAL A 226 9.76 10.99 14.09
C VAL A 226 9.40 12.00 12.99
N LYS A 227 10.44 12.61 12.39
CA LYS A 227 10.29 13.41 11.17
C LYS A 227 11.03 12.71 10.03
N ILE A 228 10.27 12.22 9.04
CA ILE A 228 10.79 11.51 7.90
C ILE A 228 10.66 12.36 6.63
N SER A 229 11.73 12.43 5.83
CA SER A 229 11.68 13.05 4.51
C SER A 229 12.47 12.20 3.52
N THR A 230 11.81 11.72 2.47
CA THR A 230 12.43 11.00 1.35
C THR A 230 12.28 11.80 0.05
N LYS A 231 13.26 11.70 -0.86
CA LYS A 231 13.24 12.45 -2.13
C LYS A 231 13.26 11.56 -3.37
N GLY A 232 13.91 10.40 -3.30
CA GLY A 232 14.11 9.50 -4.43
C GLY A 232 12.84 8.76 -4.86
N ASP A 233 12.89 8.16 -6.05
CA ASP A 233 11.83 7.28 -6.53
C ASP A 233 11.82 5.96 -5.72
N HIS A 234 10.66 5.29 -5.63
CA HIS A 234 10.47 4.07 -4.85
C HIS A 234 11.00 4.18 -3.40
N SER A 235 10.80 5.36 -2.80
CA SER A 235 11.33 5.74 -1.48
C SER A 235 10.20 6.16 -0.55
N ALA A 236 9.31 5.23 -0.22
CA ALA A 236 8.20 5.43 0.71
C ALA A 236 8.69 5.97 2.07
N ALA A 237 7.82 6.65 2.82
CA ALA A 237 8.17 7.09 4.17
C ALA A 237 8.23 5.91 5.14
N ALA A 238 7.25 5.02 5.08
CA ALA A 238 7.21 3.74 5.77
C ALA A 238 6.89 2.64 4.77
N ALA A 239 7.67 1.56 4.77
CA ALA A 239 7.52 0.43 3.90
C ALA A 239 7.61 -0.90 4.67
N THR A 240 6.94 -1.90 4.13
CA THR A 240 7.26 -3.31 4.36
C THR A 240 7.45 -3.97 3.00
N ASP A 241 8.34 -4.95 2.95
CA ASP A 241 8.66 -5.65 1.72
C ASP A 241 8.78 -7.17 1.98
N ARG A 242 9.35 -7.96 1.08
CA ARG A 242 9.35 -9.44 1.06
C ARG A 242 9.38 -10.10 2.44
N GLY A 243 8.54 -11.13 2.60
CA GLY A 243 8.39 -11.84 3.88
C GLY A 243 7.67 -11.03 4.96
N GLY A 244 7.11 -9.89 4.57
CA GLY A 244 6.38 -9.00 5.44
C GLY A 244 7.19 -8.45 6.61
N GLY A 245 6.62 -7.52 7.34
CA GLY A 245 7.17 -6.93 8.54
C GLY A 245 6.11 -6.08 9.21
N THR A 246 6.49 -5.38 10.26
CA THR A 246 5.59 -4.45 10.94
C THR A 246 6.28 -3.11 11.15
N VAL A 247 5.66 -2.04 10.67
CA VAL A 247 6.11 -0.66 10.91
C VAL A 247 5.00 0.10 11.61
N THR A 248 5.26 0.54 12.83
CA THR A 248 4.35 1.38 13.62
C THR A 248 4.94 2.78 13.71
N VAL A 249 4.18 3.79 13.30
CA VAL A 249 4.59 5.21 13.36
C VAL A 249 3.54 5.98 14.15
N LYS A 250 3.98 6.66 15.22
CA LYS A 250 3.10 7.44 16.08
C LYS A 250 3.57 8.88 16.24
N ASN A 251 2.63 9.83 16.40
CA ASN A 251 2.89 11.23 16.72
C ASN A 251 3.95 11.87 15.80
N SER A 252 3.84 11.70 14.48
CA SER A 252 4.94 11.89 13.57
C SER A 252 4.58 12.72 12.34
N LYS A 253 5.63 13.22 11.65
CA LYS A 253 5.48 13.92 10.37
C LYS A 253 6.29 13.23 9.29
N VAL A 254 5.66 12.90 8.15
CA VAL A 254 6.29 12.19 7.04
C VAL A 254 6.09 12.92 5.71
N THR A 255 7.13 12.97 4.86
CA THR A 255 7.06 13.58 3.54
C THR A 255 7.80 12.74 2.52
N THR A 256 7.21 12.56 1.33
CA THR A 256 7.83 11.88 0.20
C THR A 256 7.73 12.73 -1.06
N LYS A 257 8.71 12.64 -1.97
CA LYS A 257 8.74 13.46 -3.20
C LYS A 257 8.86 12.65 -4.48
N GLY A 258 9.41 11.45 -4.43
CA GLY A 258 9.67 10.62 -5.60
C GLY A 258 8.42 9.94 -6.16
N THR A 259 8.53 9.52 -7.42
CA THR A 259 7.54 8.66 -8.06
C THR A 259 7.55 7.26 -7.40
N GLY A 260 6.39 6.61 -7.29
CA GLY A 260 6.31 5.32 -6.60
C GLY A 260 6.71 5.37 -5.12
N SER A 261 6.57 6.54 -4.48
CA SER A 261 7.00 6.80 -3.11
C SER A 261 5.81 7.22 -2.23
N PRO A 262 4.84 6.33 -1.95
CA PRO A 262 3.71 6.66 -1.09
C PRO A 262 4.17 6.96 0.35
N LEU A 263 3.26 7.46 1.18
CA LEU A 263 3.53 7.63 2.61
C LEU A 263 3.62 6.28 3.31
N ALA A 264 2.78 5.31 2.90
CA ALA A 264 2.79 3.93 3.36
C ALA A 264 2.76 2.97 2.17
N TYR A 265 3.73 2.06 2.08
CA TYR A 265 3.77 0.95 1.13
C TYR A 265 3.83 -0.38 1.87
N SER A 266 2.82 -1.23 1.72
CA SER A 266 2.71 -2.42 2.55
C SER A 266 2.64 -3.72 1.74
N THR A 267 3.61 -4.60 2.01
CA THR A 267 3.54 -6.05 1.81
C THR A 267 3.63 -6.81 3.16
N GLY A 268 3.21 -6.16 4.23
CA GLY A 268 3.18 -6.65 5.60
C GLY A 268 2.13 -5.88 6.42
N THR A 269 2.54 -5.20 7.48
CA THR A 269 1.62 -4.41 8.30
C THR A 269 2.19 -3.04 8.62
N ILE A 270 1.44 -1.98 8.32
CA ILE A 270 1.78 -0.60 8.67
C ILE A 270 0.68 -0.01 9.54
N TYR A 271 1.07 0.57 10.67
CA TYR A 271 0.21 1.34 11.57
C TYR A 271 0.65 2.79 11.61
N PHE A 272 -0.24 3.72 11.27
CA PHE A 272 -0.06 5.15 11.50
C PHE A 272 -1.08 5.61 12.56
N ASP A 273 -0.59 6.25 13.61
CA ASP A 273 -1.40 6.80 14.69
C ASP A 273 -0.92 8.24 14.98
N ASN A 274 -1.80 9.21 14.77
CA ASN A 274 -1.48 10.63 14.87
C ASN A 274 -0.28 11.03 13.96
N VAL A 275 -0.39 10.70 12.66
CA VAL A 275 0.62 11.00 11.65
C VAL A 275 0.11 12.05 10.68
N THR A 276 0.90 13.10 10.48
CA THR A 276 0.68 14.06 9.38
C THR A 276 1.64 13.77 8.23
N GLY A 277 1.12 13.61 7.01
CA GLY A 277 1.93 13.22 5.87
C GLY A 277 1.61 13.96 4.56
N THR A 278 2.64 14.17 3.72
CA THR A 278 2.48 14.70 2.36
C THR A 278 3.35 13.93 1.37
N ALA A 279 2.72 13.35 0.35
CA ALA A 279 3.36 12.77 -0.82
C ALA A 279 3.18 13.71 -2.02
N SER A 280 4.26 14.11 -2.69
CA SER A 280 4.16 15.00 -3.86
C SER A 280 4.41 14.31 -5.21
N GLY A 281 4.97 13.12 -5.21
CA GLY A 281 5.22 12.34 -6.43
C GLY A 281 4.49 10.99 -6.47
N SER A 282 3.62 10.71 -5.49
CA SER A 282 2.95 9.42 -5.37
C SER A 282 1.59 9.55 -4.69
N GLN A 283 0.85 8.46 -4.63
CA GLN A 283 -0.40 8.33 -3.88
C GLN A 283 -0.16 8.35 -2.35
N ILE A 284 -1.24 8.35 -1.57
CA ILE A 284 -1.18 8.32 -0.11
C ILE A 284 -0.63 6.97 0.36
N ALA A 285 -1.19 5.88 -0.14
CA ALA A 285 -0.86 4.53 0.28
C ALA A 285 -0.94 3.54 -0.88
N GLY A 286 -0.05 2.54 -0.87
CA GLY A 286 -0.09 1.38 -1.75
C GLY A 286 -0.01 0.10 -0.91
N MET A 287 -0.88 -0.87 -1.21
CA MET A 287 -0.93 -2.13 -0.51
C MET A 287 -0.95 -3.26 -1.50
N GLU A 288 0.06 -4.11 -1.46
CA GLU A 288 0.22 -5.25 -2.35
C GLU A 288 -0.04 -6.56 -1.62
N GLY A 289 -0.79 -7.46 -2.25
CA GLY A 289 -1.16 -8.75 -1.65
C GLY A 289 -2.18 -8.62 -0.52
N TYR A 290 -2.14 -9.55 0.43
CA TYR A 290 -3.10 -9.67 1.54
C TYR A 290 -2.61 -8.98 2.82
N ASN A 291 -2.08 -7.80 2.66
CA ASN A 291 -1.36 -7.07 3.69
C ASN A 291 -2.23 -6.01 4.35
N LYS A 292 -1.66 -5.21 5.24
CA LYS A 292 -2.45 -4.36 6.13
C LYS A 292 -1.90 -2.94 6.21
N ILE A 293 -2.81 -1.96 6.13
CA ILE A 293 -2.53 -0.56 6.49
C ILE A 293 -3.65 -0.07 7.40
N TYR A 294 -3.27 0.40 8.58
CA TYR A 294 -4.19 0.96 9.57
C TYR A 294 -3.81 2.41 9.86
N LEU A 295 -4.76 3.30 9.68
CA LEU A 295 -4.61 4.74 9.88
C LEU A 295 -5.58 5.18 10.97
N VAL A 296 -5.07 5.81 12.03
CA VAL A 296 -5.88 6.35 13.12
C VAL A 296 -5.44 7.79 13.39
N ASN A 297 -6.37 8.70 13.62
CA ASN A 297 -6.09 10.10 13.96
C ASN A 297 -5.09 10.78 13.02
N SER A 298 -5.05 10.38 11.73
CA SER A 298 -3.98 10.76 10.82
C SER A 298 -4.48 11.67 9.70
N ASN A 299 -3.61 12.62 9.28
CA ASN A 299 -3.90 13.56 8.20
C ASN A 299 -2.89 13.37 7.07
N LEU A 300 -3.30 12.68 6.01
CA LEU A 300 -2.45 12.26 4.92
C LEU A 300 -2.89 12.88 3.58
N THR A 301 -1.96 13.53 2.91
CA THR A 301 -2.21 14.24 1.65
C THR A 301 -1.30 13.72 0.54
N SER A 302 -1.87 13.45 -0.63
CA SER A 302 -1.14 13.37 -1.88
C SER A 302 -1.42 14.62 -2.72
N THR A 303 -0.38 15.33 -3.11
CA THR A 303 -0.46 16.44 -4.08
C THR A 303 -0.10 16.00 -5.51
N ASN A 304 0.18 14.71 -5.71
CA ASN A 304 0.44 14.15 -7.02
C ASN A 304 -0.83 14.11 -7.88
N ASN A 305 -0.74 14.54 -9.13
CA ASN A 305 -1.81 14.40 -10.13
C ASN A 305 -1.34 13.63 -11.38
N LYS A 306 -0.36 12.74 -11.20
CA LYS A 306 0.15 11.85 -12.25
C LYS A 306 -0.06 10.40 -11.83
N ILE A 307 0.03 9.48 -12.77
CA ILE A 307 0.18 8.05 -12.46
C ILE A 307 1.48 7.88 -11.69
N SER A 308 1.46 7.13 -10.60
CA SER A 308 2.60 6.90 -9.73
C SER A 308 3.23 5.55 -10.03
N GLY A 309 4.54 5.56 -10.32
CA GLY A 309 5.27 4.32 -10.63
C GLY A 309 4.63 3.53 -11.77
N SER A 310 4.31 2.27 -11.51
CA SER A 310 3.66 1.35 -12.45
C SER A 310 2.14 1.21 -12.25
N ASP A 311 1.50 2.11 -11.51
CA ASP A 311 0.06 2.05 -11.27
C ASP A 311 -0.71 2.10 -12.60
N PRO A 312 -1.82 1.36 -12.74
CA PRO A 312 -2.62 1.39 -13.98
C PRO A 312 -3.35 2.72 -14.21
N ILE A 313 -3.79 3.37 -13.15
CA ILE A 313 -4.54 4.63 -13.17
C ILE A 313 -4.07 5.55 -12.03
N LYS A 314 -4.45 6.82 -12.08
CA LYS A 314 -4.27 7.73 -10.94
C LYS A 314 -5.14 7.26 -9.78
N ASN A 315 -4.61 7.29 -8.56
CA ASN A 315 -5.33 6.86 -7.38
C ASN A 315 -4.88 7.61 -6.12
N GLY A 316 -5.75 7.66 -5.12
CA GLY A 316 -5.42 8.14 -3.78
C GLY A 316 -4.84 7.02 -2.91
N VAL A 317 -5.42 5.84 -3.01
CA VAL A 317 -4.99 4.59 -2.37
C VAL A 317 -5.16 3.44 -3.37
N ILE A 318 -4.13 2.62 -3.53
CA ILE A 318 -4.20 1.42 -4.38
C ILE A 318 -4.08 0.14 -3.54
N ILE A 319 -4.94 -0.84 -3.84
CA ILE A 319 -4.90 -2.19 -3.29
C ILE A 319 -4.81 -3.15 -4.49
N TYR A 320 -3.72 -3.90 -4.57
CA TYR A 320 -3.42 -4.62 -5.78
C TYR A 320 -2.56 -5.87 -5.53
N GLN A 321 -2.44 -6.69 -6.54
CA GLN A 321 -1.43 -7.74 -6.63
C GLN A 321 -0.65 -7.56 -7.93
N SER A 322 0.66 -7.37 -7.81
CA SER A 322 1.56 -7.40 -8.96
C SER A 322 2.05 -8.82 -9.28
N THR A 323 2.93 -8.92 -10.24
CA THR A 323 3.63 -10.18 -10.59
C THR A 323 5.09 -10.19 -10.13
N SER A 324 5.49 -9.25 -9.25
CA SER A 324 6.86 -9.12 -8.75
C SER A 324 7.26 -10.28 -7.81
N GLY A 325 6.30 -10.88 -7.12
CA GLY A 325 6.54 -11.88 -6.07
C GLY A 325 6.93 -11.25 -4.72
N ASP A 326 6.82 -9.94 -4.57
CA ASP A 326 7.21 -9.24 -3.34
C ASP A 326 6.20 -9.44 -2.20
N ALA A 327 4.93 -9.69 -2.54
CA ALA A 327 3.87 -10.00 -1.58
C ALA A 327 3.39 -11.44 -1.70
N GLU A 328 2.91 -12.00 -0.57
CA GLU A 328 2.23 -13.30 -0.57
C GLU A 328 0.98 -13.26 -1.44
N THR A 329 0.71 -14.36 -2.14
CA THR A 329 -0.55 -14.63 -2.83
C THR A 329 -1.30 -15.74 -2.11
N SER A 330 -2.59 -15.57 -1.86
CA SER A 330 -3.45 -16.58 -1.24
C SER A 330 -4.90 -16.35 -1.63
N SER A 331 -5.63 -17.39 -1.96
CA SER A 331 -7.07 -17.31 -2.24
C SER A 331 -7.94 -17.18 -0.97
N SER A 332 -7.38 -17.49 0.20
CA SER A 332 -8.12 -17.49 1.49
C SER A 332 -7.95 -16.22 2.32
N LYS A 333 -7.06 -15.30 1.91
CA LYS A 333 -6.79 -14.06 2.65
C LYS A 333 -7.27 -12.84 1.86
N SER A 334 -7.40 -11.73 2.51
CA SER A 334 -7.72 -10.44 1.89
C SER A 334 -6.82 -9.34 2.45
N ALA A 335 -6.50 -8.36 1.59
CA ALA A 335 -5.93 -7.10 2.02
C ALA A 335 -6.86 -6.40 3.03
N ASP A 336 -6.31 -5.63 3.97
CA ASP A 336 -7.09 -4.95 5.00
C ASP A 336 -6.61 -3.50 5.17
N PHE A 337 -7.36 -2.57 4.59
CA PHE A 337 -7.15 -1.13 4.73
C PHE A 337 -8.18 -0.55 5.69
N GLN A 338 -7.73 0.11 6.74
CA GLN A 338 -8.63 0.77 7.68
C GLN A 338 -8.19 2.21 7.90
N ALA A 339 -9.17 3.13 7.94
CA ALA A 339 -8.95 4.50 8.33
C ALA A 339 -10.05 4.93 9.31
N LYS A 340 -9.63 5.40 10.48
CA LYS A 340 -10.50 5.88 11.55
C LYS A 340 -10.07 7.27 12.00
N ASP A 341 -11.04 8.16 12.25
CA ASP A 341 -10.82 9.52 12.76
C ASP A 341 -9.72 10.26 11.99
N SER A 342 -9.67 10.06 10.67
CA SER A 342 -8.56 10.48 9.82
C SER A 342 -9.01 11.39 8.67
N THR A 343 -8.04 12.05 8.04
CA THR A 343 -8.29 12.80 6.79
C THR A 343 -7.37 12.27 5.70
N LEU A 344 -7.96 11.86 4.58
CA LEU A 344 -7.24 11.46 3.38
C LEU A 344 -7.54 12.44 2.25
N LYS A 345 -6.51 13.13 1.76
CA LYS A 345 -6.64 14.13 0.70
C LYS A 345 -5.81 13.75 -0.51
N THR A 346 -6.40 13.84 -1.71
CA THR A 346 -5.65 13.68 -2.96
C THR A 346 -6.00 14.76 -3.98
N SER A 347 -5.02 15.13 -4.82
CA SER A 347 -5.15 16.15 -5.88
C SER A 347 -5.35 15.53 -7.27
N ILE A 348 -5.60 14.23 -7.39
CA ILE A 348 -5.86 13.60 -8.68
C ILE A 348 -7.11 14.17 -9.35
N THR A 349 -7.11 14.18 -10.69
CA THR A 349 -8.23 14.73 -11.51
C THR A 349 -8.93 13.68 -12.36
N SER A 350 -8.58 12.40 -12.17
CA SER A 350 -9.23 11.22 -12.77
C SER A 350 -8.82 9.97 -12.02
N GLY A 351 -9.43 8.83 -12.29
CA GLY A 351 -9.15 7.57 -11.62
C GLY A 351 -9.96 7.39 -10.34
N GLY A 352 -9.42 6.78 -9.31
CA GLY A 352 -10.15 6.45 -8.08
C GLY A 352 -9.50 6.97 -6.80
N MET A 353 -10.31 7.48 -5.86
CA MET A 353 -9.82 7.69 -4.49
C MET A 353 -9.31 6.38 -3.91
N PHE A 354 -10.08 5.31 -4.10
CA PHE A 354 -9.65 3.93 -3.89
C PHE A 354 -9.68 3.18 -5.22
N TYR A 355 -8.57 2.53 -5.55
CA TYR A 355 -8.46 1.66 -6.72
C TYR A 355 -8.09 0.26 -6.28
N VAL A 356 -8.88 -0.75 -6.69
CA VAL A 356 -8.66 -2.16 -6.35
C VAL A 356 -8.56 -2.98 -7.63
N THR A 357 -7.47 -3.72 -7.80
CA THR A 357 -7.19 -4.51 -9.00
C THR A 357 -6.41 -5.78 -8.70
N ASN A 358 -6.73 -6.87 -9.38
CA ASN A 358 -6.02 -8.15 -9.31
C ASN A 358 -5.82 -8.69 -7.88
N THR A 359 -6.73 -8.41 -6.96
CA THR A 359 -6.64 -8.85 -5.57
C THR A 359 -7.99 -8.85 -4.87
N THR A 360 -8.04 -9.42 -3.67
CA THR A 360 -9.19 -9.32 -2.77
C THR A 360 -8.84 -8.45 -1.57
N GLY A 361 -9.69 -7.47 -1.24
CA GLY A 361 -9.44 -6.52 -0.17
C GLY A 361 -10.67 -6.17 0.66
N LYS A 362 -10.39 -5.62 1.85
CA LYS A 362 -11.36 -4.95 2.72
C LYS A 362 -10.92 -3.50 2.90
N ILE A 363 -11.87 -2.60 2.84
CA ILE A 363 -11.70 -1.19 3.16
C ILE A 363 -12.70 -0.86 4.25
N THR A 364 -12.23 -0.42 5.40
CA THR A 364 -13.10 0.06 6.48
C THR A 364 -12.80 1.54 6.72
N LEU A 365 -13.83 2.36 6.60
CA LEU A 365 -13.77 3.79 6.87
C LEU A 365 -14.71 4.11 8.03
N GLU A 366 -14.16 4.71 9.07
CA GLU A 366 -14.91 5.14 10.25
C GLU A 366 -14.56 6.60 10.55
N ASN A 367 -15.57 7.49 10.55
CA ASN A 367 -15.38 8.92 10.83
C ASN A 367 -14.17 9.54 10.10
N THR A 368 -13.95 9.15 8.84
CA THR A 368 -12.78 9.54 8.04
C THR A 368 -13.17 10.52 6.93
N LYS A 369 -12.56 11.71 6.93
CA LYS A 369 -12.79 12.72 5.91
C LYS A 369 -12.02 12.37 4.63
N LEU A 370 -12.74 12.17 3.53
CA LEU A 370 -12.16 12.01 2.20
C LEU A 370 -12.23 13.34 1.45
N ASN A 371 -11.10 13.89 1.05
CA ASN A 371 -11.01 15.16 0.34
C ASN A 371 -10.37 14.98 -1.04
N PHE A 372 -11.20 14.95 -2.08
CA PHE A 372 -10.82 14.80 -3.48
C PHE A 372 -11.88 15.40 -4.41
N ASN A 373 -11.56 15.56 -5.68
CA ASN A 373 -12.50 16.05 -6.68
C ASN A 373 -13.51 14.95 -7.07
N ASN A 374 -14.56 14.79 -6.29
CA ASN A 374 -15.56 13.73 -6.46
C ASN A 374 -16.46 13.87 -7.70
N SER A 375 -16.37 14.97 -8.45
CA SER A 375 -17.05 15.13 -9.76
C SER A 375 -16.23 14.53 -10.91
N LYS A 376 -14.93 14.31 -10.73
CA LYS A 376 -13.99 13.82 -11.76
C LYS A 376 -13.28 12.51 -11.39
N VAL A 377 -13.32 12.14 -10.13
CA VAL A 377 -12.61 10.99 -9.55
C VAL A 377 -13.63 10.08 -8.89
N ASP A 378 -13.58 8.81 -9.19
CA ASP A 378 -14.43 7.83 -8.53
C ASP A 378 -14.07 7.72 -7.04
N LEU A 379 -15.06 7.57 -6.18
CA LEU A 379 -14.82 7.19 -4.79
C LEU A 379 -14.16 5.82 -4.72
N LEU A 380 -14.71 4.87 -5.47
CA LEU A 380 -14.22 3.50 -5.55
C LEU A 380 -14.24 3.04 -7.02
N ASN A 381 -13.07 2.66 -7.52
CA ASN A 381 -12.90 2.05 -8.83
C ASN A 381 -12.37 0.63 -8.64
N VAL A 382 -13.12 -0.37 -9.09
CA VAL A 382 -12.77 -1.80 -8.93
C VAL A 382 -12.74 -2.41 -10.31
N ALA A 383 -11.54 -2.68 -10.82
CA ALA A 383 -11.40 -3.09 -12.21
C ALA A 383 -10.14 -3.92 -12.44
N GLY A 384 -10.20 -4.78 -13.46
CA GLY A 384 -9.00 -5.38 -14.03
C GLY A 384 -8.11 -4.32 -14.70
N ASN A 385 -6.84 -4.64 -14.85
CA ASN A 385 -5.88 -3.79 -15.55
C ASN A 385 -5.27 -4.51 -16.76
N ASN A 386 -4.81 -3.73 -17.74
CA ASN A 386 -4.29 -4.27 -18.99
C ASN A 386 -2.92 -3.68 -19.36
N SER A 387 -2.42 -2.73 -18.56
CA SER A 387 -1.28 -1.88 -18.95
C SER A 387 0.06 -2.39 -18.46
N ASN A 388 0.13 -3.05 -17.33
CA ASN A 388 1.38 -3.40 -16.65
C ASN A 388 1.60 -4.90 -16.42
N GLY A 389 0.76 -5.75 -17.00
CA GLY A 389 0.94 -7.21 -16.94
C GLY A 389 0.65 -7.84 -15.58
N TRP A 390 -0.05 -7.12 -14.69
CA TRP A 390 -0.49 -7.68 -13.42
C TRP A 390 -1.70 -8.59 -13.64
N GLY A 391 -1.49 -9.88 -13.46
CA GLY A 391 -2.48 -10.91 -13.73
C GLY A 391 -2.78 -11.11 -15.22
N THR A 392 -3.77 -11.92 -15.52
CA THR A 392 -4.22 -12.20 -16.89
C THR A 392 -5.34 -11.24 -17.29
N LYS A 393 -5.21 -10.55 -18.40
CA LYS A 393 -6.26 -9.67 -18.95
C LYS A 393 -7.60 -10.39 -19.00
N GLY A 394 -8.65 -9.76 -18.50
CA GLY A 394 -10.00 -10.34 -18.42
C GLY A 394 -10.21 -11.30 -17.25
N LYS A 395 -9.19 -11.59 -16.43
CA LYS A 395 -9.26 -12.42 -15.21
C LYS A 395 -8.63 -11.75 -13.98
N ASN A 396 -8.05 -10.57 -14.13
CA ASN A 396 -7.34 -9.82 -13.09
C ASN A 396 -8.21 -8.74 -12.43
N GLY A 397 -9.48 -9.05 -12.21
CA GLY A 397 -10.41 -8.17 -11.50
C GLY A 397 -10.00 -7.91 -10.05
N GLY A 398 -10.50 -6.83 -9.49
CA GLY A 398 -10.44 -6.54 -8.07
C GLY A 398 -11.71 -7.07 -7.36
N HIS A 399 -11.57 -7.49 -6.11
CA HIS A 399 -12.69 -7.90 -5.28
C HIS A 399 -12.61 -7.18 -3.94
N VAL A 400 -13.64 -6.42 -3.54
CA VAL A 400 -13.55 -5.61 -2.34
C VAL A 400 -14.84 -5.58 -1.53
N THR A 401 -14.70 -5.59 -0.20
CA THR A 401 -15.76 -5.15 0.71
C THR A 401 -15.37 -3.77 1.26
N LEU A 402 -16.19 -2.75 0.96
CA LEU A 402 -16.10 -1.42 1.55
C LEU A 402 -17.13 -1.30 2.66
N THR A 403 -16.69 -1.13 3.90
CA THR A 403 -17.58 -0.87 5.04
C THR A 403 -17.42 0.58 5.49
N ALA A 404 -18.51 1.31 5.47
CA ALA A 404 -18.64 2.67 6.00
C ALA A 404 -19.30 2.58 7.39
N LYS A 405 -18.69 3.19 8.41
CA LYS A 405 -19.19 3.26 9.78
C LYS A 405 -19.19 4.70 10.25
N ASN A 406 -20.34 5.24 10.59
CA ASN A 406 -20.47 6.67 10.93
C ASN A 406 -19.70 7.53 9.91
N GLN A 407 -19.96 7.31 8.61
CA GLN A 407 -19.09 7.74 7.54
C GLN A 407 -19.85 8.46 6.44
N THR A 408 -19.35 9.63 6.05
CA THR A 408 -19.83 10.32 4.84
C THR A 408 -18.95 9.96 3.65
N LEU A 409 -19.56 9.35 2.63
CA LEU A 409 -18.94 9.01 1.36
C LEU A 409 -19.53 9.87 0.24
N LYS A 410 -18.66 10.41 -0.64
CA LYS A 410 -19.10 11.20 -1.82
C LYS A 410 -18.30 10.78 -3.05
N GLY A 411 -18.97 10.65 -4.20
CA GLY A 411 -18.37 10.28 -5.48
C GLY A 411 -18.91 8.96 -6.03
N ASN A 412 -18.59 8.66 -7.28
CA ASN A 412 -19.16 7.49 -7.95
C ASN A 412 -18.47 6.18 -7.52
N ILE A 413 -19.18 5.09 -7.61
CA ILE A 413 -18.65 3.72 -7.50
C ILE A 413 -18.73 3.07 -8.87
N VAL A 414 -17.59 2.65 -9.40
CA VAL A 414 -17.46 2.02 -10.71
C VAL A 414 -16.83 0.65 -10.55
N VAL A 415 -17.52 -0.38 -11.04
CA VAL A 415 -17.03 -1.77 -10.97
C VAL A 415 -17.07 -2.37 -12.37
N ASP A 416 -15.98 -2.99 -12.82
CA ASP A 416 -16.02 -3.66 -14.10
C ASP A 416 -16.61 -5.08 -14.03
N SER A 417 -16.94 -5.65 -15.18
CA SER A 417 -17.67 -6.92 -15.27
C SER A 417 -16.89 -8.16 -14.80
N ILE A 418 -15.60 -8.06 -14.54
CA ILE A 418 -14.76 -9.16 -14.00
C ILE A 418 -14.42 -8.95 -12.52
N SER A 419 -14.88 -7.85 -11.93
CA SER A 419 -14.60 -7.45 -10.55
C SER A 419 -15.83 -7.55 -9.67
N SER A 420 -15.65 -7.38 -8.36
CA SER A 420 -16.78 -7.28 -7.44
C SER A 420 -16.54 -6.30 -6.30
N ALA A 421 -17.60 -5.57 -5.94
CA ALA A 421 -17.64 -4.72 -4.77
C ALA A 421 -18.88 -5.02 -3.93
N ASN A 422 -18.68 -5.16 -2.62
CA ASN A 422 -19.75 -5.21 -1.63
C ASN A 422 -19.61 -3.97 -0.73
N VAL A 423 -20.51 -3.01 -0.88
CA VAL A 423 -20.52 -1.75 -0.13
C VAL A 423 -21.56 -1.81 0.96
N LYS A 424 -21.12 -1.60 2.20
CA LYS A 424 -21.97 -1.65 3.38
C LYS A 424 -21.97 -0.29 4.05
N LEU A 425 -23.13 0.32 4.16
CA LEU A 425 -23.37 1.54 4.93
C LEU A 425 -23.95 1.13 6.28
N THR A 426 -23.24 1.41 7.37
CA THR A 426 -23.65 1.08 8.74
C THR A 426 -23.46 2.29 9.65
N ASP A 427 -24.05 2.25 10.82
CA ASP A 427 -23.78 3.21 11.89
C ASP A 427 -23.94 4.68 11.39
N ASP A 428 -25.14 5.03 10.93
CA ASP A 428 -25.49 6.39 10.43
C ASP A 428 -24.69 6.88 9.22
N SER A 429 -24.20 5.95 8.40
CA SER A 429 -23.40 6.31 7.23
C SER A 429 -24.23 6.88 6.08
N THR A 430 -23.66 7.85 5.38
CA THR A 430 -24.27 8.43 4.18
C THR A 430 -23.36 8.25 2.97
N TYR A 431 -23.89 7.72 1.88
CA TYR A 431 -23.24 7.66 0.58
C TYR A 431 -23.95 8.58 -0.41
N THR A 432 -23.24 9.54 -1.01
CA THR A 432 -23.74 10.43 -2.06
C THR A 432 -23.00 10.13 -3.36
N GLY A 433 -23.72 9.59 -4.35
CA GLY A 433 -23.11 9.25 -5.64
C GLY A 433 -24.01 8.34 -6.48
N LYS A 434 -23.57 8.10 -7.70
CA LYS A 434 -24.16 7.09 -8.58
C LYS A 434 -23.26 5.84 -8.65
N THR A 435 -23.85 4.73 -9.05
CA THR A 435 -23.14 3.47 -9.22
C THR A 435 -23.25 2.98 -10.67
N SER A 436 -22.19 2.34 -11.16
CA SER A 436 -22.18 1.76 -12.49
C SER A 436 -21.40 0.45 -12.54
N ILE A 437 -21.91 -0.48 -13.36
CA ILE A 437 -21.23 -1.71 -13.73
C ILE A 437 -20.84 -1.56 -15.20
N VAL A 438 -19.52 -1.54 -15.46
CA VAL A 438 -18.98 -1.32 -16.81
C VAL A 438 -18.43 -2.61 -17.42
N ALA A 439 -18.47 -2.72 -18.74
CA ALA A 439 -17.90 -3.89 -19.41
C ALA A 439 -16.38 -3.86 -19.36
N ASN A 440 -15.74 -4.98 -18.99
CA ASN A 440 -14.32 -5.19 -19.24
C ASN A 440 -14.15 -5.77 -20.66
N LYS A 441 -13.41 -5.11 -21.52
CA LYS A 441 -13.27 -5.48 -22.92
C LYS A 441 -12.59 -6.83 -23.19
N TYR A 442 -11.93 -7.39 -22.18
CA TYR A 442 -11.28 -8.69 -22.25
C TYR A 442 -12.05 -9.77 -21.49
N ALA A 443 -13.22 -9.44 -20.94
CA ALA A 443 -14.04 -10.40 -20.24
C ALA A 443 -14.59 -11.48 -21.20
N THR A 444 -14.48 -12.72 -20.77
CA THR A 444 -15.19 -13.87 -21.36
C THR A 444 -16.44 -14.16 -20.55
N SER A 445 -17.35 -14.97 -21.05
CA SER A 445 -18.53 -15.42 -20.29
C SER A 445 -18.15 -16.05 -18.94
N LEU A 446 -17.07 -16.83 -18.92
CA LEU A 446 -16.57 -17.53 -17.73
C LEU A 446 -15.83 -16.61 -16.73
N SER A 447 -15.30 -15.46 -17.19
CA SER A 447 -14.57 -14.54 -16.32
C SER A 447 -15.40 -13.42 -15.73
N LYS A 448 -16.66 -13.29 -16.16
CA LYS A 448 -17.58 -12.29 -15.61
C LYS A 448 -17.97 -12.63 -14.17
N SER A 449 -17.92 -11.63 -13.31
CA SER A 449 -18.47 -11.74 -11.95
C SER A 449 -19.98 -11.94 -12.01
N LYS A 450 -20.49 -12.86 -11.21
CA LYS A 450 -21.95 -13.05 -11.04
C LYS A 450 -22.59 -11.89 -10.29
N THR A 451 -21.85 -11.29 -9.38
CA THR A 451 -22.31 -10.20 -8.51
C THR A 451 -21.31 -9.03 -8.49
N PRO A 452 -21.18 -8.29 -9.63
CA PRO A 452 -20.24 -7.18 -9.70
C PRO A 452 -20.43 -6.13 -8.61
N LEU A 453 -21.65 -5.77 -8.25
CA LEU A 453 -21.87 -4.73 -7.25
C LEU A 453 -23.06 -5.05 -6.36
N THR A 454 -22.80 -5.13 -5.07
CA THR A 454 -23.81 -5.21 -4.02
C THR A 454 -23.74 -3.95 -3.17
N ILE A 455 -24.88 -3.30 -2.93
CA ILE A 455 -25.01 -2.20 -1.96
C ILE A 455 -25.93 -2.67 -0.84
N SER A 456 -25.49 -2.46 0.40
CA SER A 456 -26.30 -2.67 1.60
C SER A 456 -26.43 -1.34 2.35
N VAL A 457 -27.64 -0.86 2.51
CA VAL A 457 -27.99 0.32 3.28
C VAL A 457 -28.57 -0.16 4.60
N GLY A 458 -27.79 0.02 5.67
CA GLY A 458 -28.19 -0.37 7.03
C GLY A 458 -29.20 0.61 7.64
N SER A 459 -29.74 0.24 8.81
CA SER A 459 -30.61 1.10 9.60
C SER A 459 -29.94 2.46 9.85
N ASN A 460 -30.70 3.54 9.82
CA ASN A 460 -30.24 4.93 9.96
C ASN A 460 -29.17 5.36 8.93
N SER A 461 -28.89 4.54 7.91
CA SER A 461 -27.94 4.88 6.85
C SER A 461 -28.68 5.31 5.59
N LYS A 462 -27.97 6.08 4.74
CA LYS A 462 -28.60 6.73 3.60
C LYS A 462 -27.76 6.64 2.34
N TRP A 463 -28.39 6.27 1.22
CA TRP A 463 -27.82 6.45 -0.11
C TRP A 463 -28.50 7.63 -0.82
N ILE A 464 -27.79 8.71 -1.02
CA ILE A 464 -28.22 9.87 -1.82
C ILE A 464 -27.78 9.64 -3.26
N VAL A 465 -28.71 9.29 -4.11
CA VAL A 465 -28.49 8.97 -5.52
C VAL A 465 -28.38 10.25 -6.34
N THR A 466 -27.29 10.40 -7.11
CA THR A 466 -27.01 11.60 -7.93
C THR A 466 -27.17 11.37 -9.44
N GLY A 467 -27.71 10.23 -9.84
CA GLY A 467 -27.97 9.86 -11.24
C GLY A 467 -28.43 8.42 -11.34
N ASN A 468 -28.97 8.04 -12.49
CA ASN A 468 -29.37 6.65 -12.73
C ASN A 468 -28.24 5.71 -12.39
N SER A 469 -28.54 4.72 -11.56
CA SER A 469 -27.56 3.83 -10.94
C SER A 469 -27.87 2.38 -11.28
N THR A 470 -26.84 1.56 -11.36
CA THR A 470 -26.97 0.11 -11.59
C THR A 470 -26.22 -0.64 -10.51
N VAL A 471 -26.87 -1.62 -9.92
CA VAL A 471 -26.28 -2.59 -8.98
C VAL A 471 -26.67 -4.00 -9.37
N THR A 472 -25.95 -5.01 -8.89
CA THR A 472 -26.39 -6.40 -8.99
C THR A 472 -27.39 -6.71 -7.88
N ASN A 473 -27.00 -6.49 -6.64
CA ASN A 473 -27.88 -6.71 -5.49
C ASN A 473 -28.03 -5.44 -4.67
N LEU A 474 -29.20 -5.25 -4.09
CA LEU A 474 -29.54 -4.14 -3.21
C LEU A 474 -30.21 -4.67 -1.96
N ASN A 475 -29.60 -4.42 -0.80
CA ASN A 475 -30.18 -4.75 0.49
C ASN A 475 -30.52 -3.44 1.21
N LEU A 476 -31.75 -3.27 1.62
CA LEU A 476 -32.24 -2.10 2.34
C LEU A 476 -32.80 -2.57 3.68
N ALA A 477 -32.10 -2.24 4.75
CA ALA A 477 -32.61 -2.52 6.10
C ALA A 477 -33.75 -1.59 6.46
N ASP A 478 -34.59 -2.01 7.41
CA ASP A 478 -35.61 -1.13 7.98
C ASP A 478 -34.95 0.12 8.58
N GLY A 479 -35.53 1.31 8.33
CA GLY A 479 -34.94 2.60 8.68
C GLY A 479 -33.80 3.09 7.77
N GLY A 480 -33.37 2.30 6.78
CA GLY A 480 -32.45 2.74 5.72
C GLY A 480 -33.16 3.54 4.64
N GLU A 481 -32.46 4.48 4.00
CA GLU A 481 -33.07 5.36 3.00
C GLU A 481 -32.31 5.36 1.67
N ILE A 482 -33.05 5.38 0.56
CA ILE A 482 -32.52 5.61 -0.80
C ILE A 482 -33.30 6.77 -1.42
N VAL A 483 -32.66 7.93 -1.48
CA VAL A 483 -33.28 9.20 -1.90
C VAL A 483 -32.38 9.97 -2.88
N ASP A 484 -32.91 11.00 -3.52
CA ASP A 484 -32.10 11.99 -4.25
C ASP A 484 -31.61 13.13 -3.33
N SER A 485 -30.96 14.13 -3.91
CA SER A 485 -30.44 15.28 -3.15
C SER A 485 -31.52 16.18 -2.57
N GLN A 486 -32.75 16.09 -3.05
CA GLN A 486 -33.93 16.82 -2.54
C GLN A 486 -34.71 15.99 -1.50
N GLY A 487 -34.28 14.76 -1.21
CA GLY A 487 -34.97 13.86 -0.29
C GLY A 487 -36.11 13.05 -0.94
N ASN A 488 -36.30 13.15 -2.26
CA ASN A 488 -37.33 12.38 -2.96
C ASN A 488 -36.91 10.89 -3.02
N LYS A 489 -37.85 9.99 -2.73
CA LYS A 489 -37.63 8.54 -2.87
C LYS A 489 -37.27 8.19 -4.31
N VAL A 490 -36.25 7.36 -4.47
CA VAL A 490 -35.78 6.89 -5.78
C VAL A 490 -36.57 5.67 -6.22
N THR A 491 -36.93 5.60 -7.49
CA THR A 491 -37.56 4.40 -8.06
C THR A 491 -36.58 3.22 -8.10
N ILE A 492 -36.96 2.07 -7.57
CA ILE A 492 -36.16 0.84 -7.64
C ILE A 492 -36.80 -0.13 -8.63
N ILE A 493 -36.00 -0.52 -9.64
CA ILE A 493 -36.43 -1.45 -10.71
C ILE A 493 -35.58 -2.71 -10.57
N ALA A 494 -36.18 -3.80 -10.13
CA ALA A 494 -35.53 -5.11 -9.99
C ALA A 494 -35.98 -6.06 -11.10
N ASN A 495 -35.04 -6.59 -11.88
CA ASN A 495 -35.33 -7.52 -12.99
C ASN A 495 -36.42 -7.01 -13.95
N GLY A 496 -36.37 -5.72 -14.28
CA GLY A 496 -37.33 -5.07 -15.20
C GLY A 496 -38.69 -4.70 -14.58
N LYS A 497 -38.94 -5.03 -13.31
CA LYS A 497 -40.18 -4.67 -12.60
C LYS A 497 -39.92 -3.58 -11.57
N THR A 498 -40.78 -2.57 -11.50
CA THR A 498 -40.74 -1.56 -10.43
C THR A 498 -41.18 -2.23 -9.12
N VAL A 499 -40.24 -2.36 -8.18
CA VAL A 499 -40.49 -2.93 -6.84
C VAL A 499 -40.69 -1.85 -5.78
N GLN A 500 -40.22 -0.63 -6.03
CA GLN A 500 -40.50 0.55 -5.25
C GLN A 500 -40.66 1.74 -6.19
N LYS A 501 -41.81 2.40 -6.16
CA LYS A 501 -42.07 3.63 -6.90
C LYS A 501 -41.58 4.82 -6.08
N GLY A 502 -40.81 5.70 -6.68
CA GLY A 502 -40.33 6.96 -6.10
C GLY A 502 -40.82 8.17 -6.89
N THR A 503 -40.55 9.35 -6.34
CA THR A 503 -40.84 10.67 -6.95
C THR A 503 -39.60 11.34 -7.54
N SER A 504 -38.41 10.78 -7.29
CA SER A 504 -37.15 11.25 -7.87
C SER A 504 -37.12 11.03 -9.39
N SER A 505 -36.42 11.92 -10.11
CA SER A 505 -36.10 11.74 -11.53
C SER A 505 -35.09 10.62 -11.79
N TYR A 506 -34.44 10.09 -10.74
CA TYR A 506 -33.47 9.02 -10.84
C TYR A 506 -34.07 7.66 -10.49
N ALA A 507 -33.45 6.61 -11.04
CA ALA A 507 -33.78 5.23 -10.74
C ALA A 507 -32.54 4.41 -10.38
N VAL A 508 -32.73 3.38 -9.55
CA VAL A 508 -31.74 2.33 -9.28
C VAL A 508 -32.22 1.04 -9.96
N THR A 509 -31.44 0.59 -10.94
CA THR A 509 -31.65 -0.69 -11.61
C THR A 509 -30.91 -1.79 -10.87
N VAL A 510 -31.64 -2.79 -10.37
CA VAL A 510 -31.13 -3.99 -9.70
C VAL A 510 -31.22 -5.16 -10.66
N LYS A 511 -30.08 -5.75 -11.04
CA LYS A 511 -30.00 -6.86 -12.00
C LYS A 511 -30.14 -8.25 -11.38
N GLY A 512 -30.13 -8.35 -10.07
CA GLY A 512 -30.26 -9.58 -9.29
C GLY A 512 -31.32 -9.43 -8.19
N SER A 513 -30.91 -9.52 -6.92
CA SER A 513 -31.84 -9.49 -5.78
C SER A 513 -32.02 -8.07 -5.20
N PHE A 514 -33.26 -7.74 -4.89
CA PHE A 514 -33.62 -6.65 -3.99
C PHE A 514 -34.22 -7.25 -2.73
N THR A 515 -33.68 -6.94 -1.57
CA THR A 515 -34.19 -7.41 -0.27
C THR A 515 -34.41 -6.23 0.65
N THR A 516 -35.54 -6.32 1.41
CA THR A 516 -35.87 -5.43 2.52
C THR A 516 -35.97 -6.28 3.79
N ASN A 517 -35.31 -5.87 4.87
CA ASN A 517 -35.31 -6.63 6.16
C ASN A 517 -35.81 -5.72 7.27
#